data_e717436f162a1c472a8e87dc7ce06827
#
_entry.id   e717436f162a1c472a8e87dc7ce06827
#
_cell.length_a   1.000
_cell.length_b   1.000
_cell.length_c   1.000
_cell.angle_alpha   90.00
_cell.angle_beta   90.00
_cell.angle_gamma   90.00
#
_symmetry.space_group_name_H-M   'P 1'
#
loop_
_entity.id
_entity.type
_entity.pdbx_description
1 polymer ?
#
loop_
_entity_poly.entity_id
_entity_poly.type
_entity_poly.pdbx_seq_one_letter_code
_entity_poly.pdbx_strand_id
1 'polypeptide(L)'
;MTTAVVVGSGPNGLAAAIELARAGIDVHVIEGADKIGGGTRSSEYIVDGLVHDDCSAFHPTALASPYFKALDREFGLAKHGLTWLWPEIDLVHPLDDGTAGVLWRDINRTAEGLGVDGKRWLDVFGYLSENFDELVQDVFQPIVHVPKHPLMLARFGTGALLPATGFARMFKTPQARALFGGVAAHMFGTLTLPLSSAVGSMLTAGAHAHGWPVAQGVRAQLQPPSRRSCAASVAPS
;
A
#
# COMPACT_ATOMS: atom_id res chain seq x y z
N MET A 1 -36.41 -7.25 -3.56
CA MET A 1 -34.99 -6.84 -3.78
C MET A 1 -34.15 -7.57 -2.75
N THR A 2 -32.98 -8.06 -3.14
CA THR A 2 -32.04 -8.67 -2.19
C THR A 2 -31.34 -7.58 -1.43
N THR A 3 -31.28 -7.70 -0.10
CA THR A 3 -30.63 -6.73 0.78
C THR A 3 -29.38 -7.36 1.41
N ALA A 4 -28.31 -6.61 1.56
CA ALA A 4 -27.10 -7.04 2.27
C ALA A 4 -26.71 -6.04 3.34
N VAL A 5 -26.08 -6.54 4.39
CA VAL A 5 -25.47 -5.71 5.44
C VAL A 5 -23.98 -5.98 5.48
N VAL A 6 -23.19 -4.91 5.38
CA VAL A 6 -21.74 -4.93 5.56
C VAL A 6 -21.40 -4.30 6.89
N VAL A 7 -20.72 -5.04 7.76
CA VAL A 7 -20.31 -4.55 9.08
C VAL A 7 -18.87 -4.06 9.01
N GLY A 8 -18.68 -2.78 9.29
CA GLY A 8 -17.40 -2.08 9.21
C GLY A 8 -17.22 -1.30 7.89
N SER A 9 -16.87 -0.04 8.02
CA SER A 9 -16.63 0.89 6.90
C SER A 9 -15.14 1.13 6.61
N GLY A 10 -14.29 0.19 7.00
CA GLY A 10 -12.88 0.20 6.56
C GLY A 10 -12.76 -0.08 5.05
N PRO A 11 -11.55 0.04 4.46
CA PRO A 11 -11.34 -0.10 3.02
C PRO A 11 -11.94 -1.38 2.43
N ASN A 12 -11.77 -2.52 3.11
CA ASN A 12 -12.30 -3.81 2.63
C ASN A 12 -13.84 -3.88 2.73
N GLY A 13 -14.43 -3.34 3.80
CA GLY A 13 -15.88 -3.29 3.94
C GLY A 13 -16.52 -2.40 2.88
N LEU A 14 -15.92 -1.24 2.61
CA LEU A 14 -16.38 -0.34 1.57
C LEU A 14 -16.23 -0.97 0.17
N ALA A 15 -15.11 -1.65 -0.10
CA ALA A 15 -14.93 -2.38 -1.35
C ALA A 15 -16.00 -3.47 -1.55
N ALA A 16 -16.29 -4.26 -0.51
CA ALA A 16 -17.35 -5.27 -0.55
C ALA A 16 -18.73 -4.63 -0.80
N ALA A 17 -19.02 -3.50 -0.13
CA ALA A 17 -20.27 -2.77 -0.32
C ALA A 17 -20.44 -2.28 -1.75
N ILE A 18 -19.38 -1.73 -2.35
CA ILE A 18 -19.37 -1.27 -3.74
C ILE A 18 -19.66 -2.44 -4.70
N GLU A 19 -18.99 -3.59 -4.53
CA GLU A 19 -19.19 -4.73 -5.42
C GLU A 19 -20.61 -5.32 -5.29
N LEU A 20 -21.16 -5.38 -4.07
CA LEU A 20 -22.55 -5.82 -3.87
C LEU A 20 -23.53 -4.85 -4.50
N ALA A 21 -23.33 -3.55 -4.36
CA ALA A 21 -24.17 -2.52 -4.98
C ALA A 21 -24.11 -2.60 -6.52
N ARG A 22 -22.90 -2.83 -7.09
CA ARG A 22 -22.73 -3.05 -8.55
C ARG A 22 -23.49 -4.28 -9.04
N ALA A 23 -23.67 -5.29 -8.19
CA ALA A 23 -24.49 -6.46 -8.49
C ALA A 23 -26.01 -6.19 -8.32
N GLY A 24 -26.45 -4.95 -8.08
CA GLY A 24 -27.87 -4.57 -7.92
C GLY A 24 -28.47 -4.97 -6.57
N ILE A 25 -27.61 -5.20 -5.56
CA ILE A 25 -28.05 -5.49 -4.20
C ILE A 25 -28.20 -4.17 -3.42
N ASP A 26 -29.28 -4.07 -2.66
CA ASP A 26 -29.46 -2.95 -1.70
C ASP A 26 -28.56 -3.16 -0.49
N VAL A 27 -27.57 -2.26 -0.28
CA VAL A 27 -26.48 -2.45 0.67
C VAL A 27 -26.54 -1.44 1.81
N HIS A 28 -26.56 -1.95 3.03
CA HIS A 28 -26.43 -1.15 4.25
C HIS A 28 -25.06 -1.38 4.87
N VAL A 29 -24.27 -0.30 5.05
CA VAL A 29 -22.98 -0.37 5.76
C VAL A 29 -23.20 0.11 7.20
N ILE A 30 -22.82 -0.73 8.16
CA ILE A 30 -22.90 -0.40 9.60
C ILE A 30 -21.48 -0.19 10.12
N GLU A 31 -21.24 0.97 10.73
CA GLU A 31 -19.97 1.32 11.37
C GLU A 31 -20.19 1.49 12.89
N GLY A 32 -19.30 0.89 13.68
CA GLY A 32 -19.34 0.98 15.15
C GLY A 32 -18.69 2.22 15.73
N ALA A 33 -17.88 2.93 14.94
CA ALA A 33 -17.25 4.18 15.34
C ALA A 33 -18.02 5.40 14.82
N ASP A 34 -17.73 6.57 15.39
CA ASP A 34 -18.36 7.85 14.97
C ASP A 34 -17.94 8.32 13.57
N LYS A 35 -16.82 7.79 13.05
CA LYS A 35 -16.27 8.10 11.74
C LYS A 35 -16.07 6.84 10.91
N ILE A 36 -16.39 6.91 9.62
CA ILE A 36 -16.09 5.86 8.66
C ILE A 36 -14.59 5.82 8.32
N GLY A 37 -14.12 4.74 7.67
CA GLY A 37 -12.77 4.66 7.09
C GLY A 37 -11.86 3.63 7.76
N GLY A 38 -12.18 3.12 8.94
CA GLY A 38 -11.33 2.13 9.62
C GLY A 38 -9.89 2.64 9.81
N GLY A 39 -8.89 1.91 9.32
CA GLY A 39 -7.48 2.31 9.40
C GLY A 39 -7.08 3.46 8.48
N THR A 40 -7.97 3.96 7.61
CA THR A 40 -7.72 5.14 6.78
C THR A 40 -8.37 6.40 7.33
N ARG A 41 -8.77 6.39 8.60
CA ARG A 41 -9.32 7.57 9.29
C ARG A 41 -8.23 8.60 9.56
N SER A 42 -8.66 9.85 9.61
CA SER A 42 -7.83 10.99 9.97
C SER A 42 -8.46 11.77 11.11
N SER A 43 -7.64 12.40 11.94
CA SER A 43 -8.08 13.18 13.09
C SER A 43 -7.16 14.37 13.38
N GLU A 44 -7.57 15.24 14.30
CA GLU A 44 -6.82 16.42 14.73
C GLU A 44 -6.35 16.29 16.18
N TYR A 45 -6.15 15.05 16.67
CA TYR A 45 -5.89 14.80 18.10
C TYR A 45 -4.51 15.26 18.60
N ILE A 46 -3.55 15.54 17.69
CA ILE A 46 -2.20 15.98 18.10
C ILE A 46 -2.14 17.50 18.18
N VAL A 47 -2.62 18.18 17.15
CA VAL A 47 -2.63 19.66 17.05
C VAL A 47 -3.93 20.10 16.42
N ASP A 48 -4.65 21.02 17.08
CA ASP A 48 -5.88 21.57 16.56
C ASP A 48 -5.67 22.25 15.20
N GLY A 49 -6.53 21.93 14.24
CA GLY A 49 -6.43 22.44 12.87
C GLY A 49 -5.45 21.69 11.98
N LEU A 50 -4.65 20.77 12.51
CA LEU A 50 -3.74 19.92 11.74
C LEU A 50 -4.29 18.50 11.68
N VAL A 51 -4.72 18.06 10.50
CA VAL A 51 -5.22 16.71 10.26
C VAL A 51 -4.08 15.74 10.11
N HIS A 52 -4.15 14.66 10.86
CA HIS A 52 -3.25 13.52 10.79
C HIS A 52 -4.01 12.28 10.35
N ASP A 53 -3.38 11.44 9.53
CA ASP A 53 -3.87 10.10 9.31
C ASP A 53 -3.57 9.24 10.52
N ASP A 54 -4.59 8.59 11.07
CA ASP A 54 -4.47 7.86 12.35
C ASP A 54 -3.58 6.62 12.22
N CYS A 55 -3.64 5.93 11.06
CA CYS A 55 -2.86 4.72 10.81
C CYS A 55 -2.21 4.70 9.44
N SER A 56 -2.98 4.86 8.34
CA SER A 56 -2.52 4.64 6.97
C SER A 56 -2.43 5.95 6.21
N ALA A 57 -1.24 6.56 6.18
CA ALA A 57 -0.97 7.80 5.46
C ALA A 57 -0.47 7.56 4.03
N PHE A 58 0.40 6.57 3.84
CA PHE A 58 0.98 6.22 2.55
C PHE A 58 0.32 4.99 1.95
N HIS A 59 0.12 5.01 0.62
CA HIS A 59 -0.63 3.98 -0.09
C HIS A 59 0.17 3.37 -1.26
N PRO A 60 1.33 2.72 -1.00
CA PRO A 60 2.24 2.25 -2.05
C PRO A 60 1.63 1.19 -2.97
N THR A 61 0.61 0.46 -2.50
CA THR A 61 -0.05 -0.59 -3.27
C THR A 61 -1.34 -0.13 -3.96
N ALA A 62 -1.87 1.04 -3.63
CA ALA A 62 -3.16 1.51 -4.16
C ALA A 62 -3.11 1.68 -5.69
N LEU A 63 -2.06 2.33 -6.21
CA LEU A 63 -1.89 2.57 -7.65
C LEU A 63 -1.64 1.29 -8.46
N ALA A 64 -1.05 0.28 -7.83
CA ALA A 64 -0.84 -1.03 -8.46
C ALA A 64 -2.08 -1.91 -8.40
N SER A 65 -2.98 -1.67 -7.44
CA SER A 65 -4.16 -2.50 -7.21
C SER A 65 -5.06 -2.58 -8.45
N PRO A 66 -5.32 -3.79 -8.99
CA PRO A 66 -6.25 -3.96 -10.10
C PRO A 66 -7.66 -3.45 -9.76
N TYR A 67 -8.06 -3.56 -8.51
CA TYR A 67 -9.35 -3.08 -8.02
C TYR A 67 -9.44 -1.54 -8.08
N PHE A 68 -8.46 -0.82 -7.51
CA PHE A 68 -8.44 0.64 -7.58
C PHE A 68 -8.35 1.15 -9.01
N LYS A 69 -7.54 0.50 -9.87
CA LYS A 69 -7.48 0.80 -11.31
C LYS A 69 -8.82 0.61 -12.01
N ALA A 70 -9.60 -0.42 -11.62
CA ALA A 70 -10.94 -0.63 -12.16
C ALA A 70 -11.93 0.44 -11.69
N LEU A 71 -11.92 0.76 -10.40
CA LEU A 71 -12.76 1.82 -9.84
C LEU A 71 -12.46 3.19 -10.47
N ASP A 72 -11.19 3.52 -10.64
CA ASP A 72 -10.80 4.79 -11.24
C ASP A 72 -11.26 4.90 -12.70
N ARG A 73 -11.13 3.82 -13.49
CA ARG A 73 -11.64 3.79 -14.87
C ARG A 73 -13.16 3.95 -14.95
N GLU A 74 -13.89 3.40 -13.99
CA GLU A 74 -15.36 3.42 -13.99
C GLU A 74 -15.91 4.73 -13.45
N PHE A 75 -15.38 5.20 -12.32
CA PHE A 75 -15.94 6.35 -11.60
C PHE A 75 -15.12 7.62 -11.73
N GLY A 76 -13.83 7.52 -12.11
CA GLY A 76 -12.93 8.67 -12.12
C GLY A 76 -12.71 9.21 -10.71
N LEU A 77 -11.93 8.50 -9.88
CA LEU A 77 -11.78 8.77 -8.44
C LEU A 77 -11.35 10.20 -8.12
N ALA A 78 -10.65 10.87 -9.05
CA ALA A 78 -10.32 12.29 -8.92
C ALA A 78 -11.57 13.20 -8.85
N LYS A 79 -12.66 12.84 -9.53
CA LYS A 79 -13.94 13.56 -9.46
C LYS A 79 -14.60 13.43 -8.09
N HIS A 80 -14.22 12.41 -7.34
CA HIS A 80 -14.68 12.15 -5.97
C HIS A 80 -13.66 12.62 -4.91
N GLY A 81 -12.69 13.47 -5.31
CA GLY A 81 -11.74 14.10 -4.40
C GLY A 81 -10.46 13.30 -4.15
N LEU A 82 -10.25 12.13 -4.77
CA LEU A 82 -9.00 11.39 -4.61
C LEU A 82 -7.94 11.94 -5.57
N THR A 83 -7.00 12.69 -5.04
CA THR A 83 -5.81 13.15 -5.75
C THR A 83 -4.57 12.62 -5.05
N TRP A 84 -3.63 12.08 -5.81
CA TRP A 84 -2.39 11.56 -5.27
C TRP A 84 -1.29 12.61 -5.31
N LEU A 85 -0.52 12.68 -4.23
CA LEU A 85 0.71 13.46 -4.14
C LEU A 85 1.89 12.52 -3.85
N TRP A 86 3.04 12.83 -4.42
CA TRP A 86 4.27 12.09 -4.20
C TRP A 86 5.27 12.97 -3.49
N PRO A 87 5.88 12.50 -2.37
CA PRO A 87 7.04 13.16 -1.82
C PRO A 87 8.23 13.03 -2.78
N GLU A 88 9.22 13.91 -2.64
CA GLU A 88 10.47 13.78 -3.39
C GLU A 88 11.26 12.54 -2.96
N ILE A 89 11.24 12.24 -1.67
CA ILE A 89 11.83 11.05 -1.04
C ILE A 89 10.70 10.19 -0.48
N ASP A 90 10.60 8.95 -0.95
CA ASP A 90 9.53 8.06 -0.49
C ASP A 90 9.71 7.63 0.97
N LEU A 91 10.95 7.30 1.38
CA LEU A 91 11.27 7.00 2.77
C LEU A 91 12.76 7.14 3.09
N VAL A 92 13.06 7.30 4.37
CA VAL A 92 14.42 7.41 4.90
C VAL A 92 14.54 6.56 6.16
N HIS A 93 15.63 5.80 6.25
CA HIS A 93 16.02 5.10 7.48
C HIS A 93 17.32 5.71 8.02
N PRO A 94 17.24 6.63 9.01
CA PRO A 94 18.41 7.20 9.65
C PRO A 94 19.13 6.16 10.50
N LEU A 95 20.45 6.27 10.59
CA LEU A 95 21.34 5.44 11.40
C LEU A 95 22.00 6.29 12.50
N ASP A 96 22.48 5.62 13.55
CA ASP A 96 23.07 6.27 14.73
C ASP A 96 24.38 7.03 14.41
N ASP A 97 25.04 6.69 13.31
CA ASP A 97 26.24 7.38 12.81
C ASP A 97 25.96 8.66 12.02
N GLY A 98 24.67 9.07 11.95
CA GLY A 98 24.23 10.24 11.21
C GLY A 98 24.05 10.02 9.70
N THR A 99 24.32 8.81 9.20
CA THR A 99 24.00 8.44 7.81
C THR A 99 22.58 7.92 7.68
N ALA A 100 22.12 7.67 6.45
CA ALA A 100 20.78 7.12 6.21
C ALA A 100 20.72 6.25 4.97
N GLY A 101 19.83 5.27 4.98
CA GLY A 101 19.33 4.62 3.77
C GLY A 101 18.16 5.44 3.23
N VAL A 102 18.25 5.89 1.98
CA VAL A 102 17.23 6.72 1.35
C VAL A 102 16.64 6.00 0.14
N LEU A 103 15.32 5.92 0.09
CA LEU A 103 14.61 5.35 -1.04
C LEU A 103 13.94 6.47 -1.85
N TRP A 104 14.33 6.56 -3.09
CA TRP A 104 13.76 7.42 -4.12
C TRP A 104 12.89 6.58 -5.04
N ARG A 105 11.84 7.16 -5.62
CA ARG A 105 11.10 6.46 -6.66
C ARG A 105 12.01 6.05 -7.83
N ASP A 106 12.92 6.95 -8.24
CA ASP A 106 13.98 6.59 -9.18
C ASP A 106 14.95 5.59 -8.53
N ILE A 107 14.93 4.36 -9.04
CA ILE A 107 15.78 3.27 -8.54
C ILE A 107 17.27 3.54 -8.74
N ASN A 108 17.65 4.27 -9.80
CA ASN A 108 19.04 4.61 -10.08
C ASN A 108 19.56 5.59 -9.02
N ARG A 109 18.76 6.61 -8.67
CA ARG A 109 19.09 7.55 -7.60
C ARG A 109 19.24 6.86 -6.25
N THR A 110 18.38 5.88 -5.95
CA THR A 110 18.55 5.04 -4.75
C THR A 110 19.84 4.24 -4.81
N ALA A 111 20.14 3.61 -5.92
CA ALA A 111 21.34 2.80 -6.11
C ALA A 111 22.63 3.64 -5.99
N GLU A 112 22.67 4.84 -6.54
CA GLU A 112 23.78 5.79 -6.38
C GLU A 112 24.03 6.12 -4.91
N GLY A 113 22.95 6.40 -4.15
CA GLY A 113 23.03 6.69 -2.70
C GLY A 113 23.47 5.51 -1.86
N LEU A 114 23.29 4.27 -2.33
CA LEU A 114 23.72 3.05 -1.64
C LEU A 114 25.18 2.64 -1.97
N GLY A 115 25.87 3.35 -2.84
CA GLY A 115 27.29 3.15 -3.14
C GLY A 115 27.61 1.72 -3.59
N VAL A 116 28.43 1.00 -2.82
CA VAL A 116 28.86 -0.37 -3.17
C VAL A 116 27.72 -1.38 -3.28
N ASP A 117 26.56 -1.11 -2.71
CA ASP A 117 25.37 -1.95 -2.80
C ASP A 117 24.43 -1.54 -3.94
N GLY A 118 24.69 -0.41 -4.63
CA GLY A 118 23.81 0.11 -5.68
C GLY A 118 23.58 -0.91 -6.79
N LYS A 119 24.65 -1.54 -7.30
CA LYS A 119 24.50 -2.57 -8.32
C LYS A 119 23.65 -3.75 -7.82
N ARG A 120 23.87 -4.19 -6.60
CA ARG A 120 23.08 -5.29 -5.99
C ARG A 120 21.60 -4.89 -5.85
N TRP A 121 21.32 -3.64 -5.49
CA TRP A 121 19.97 -3.12 -5.40
C TRP A 121 19.24 -3.16 -6.74
N LEU A 122 19.91 -2.73 -7.81
CA LEU A 122 19.39 -2.82 -9.19
C LEU A 122 19.16 -4.26 -9.63
N ASP A 123 20.12 -5.17 -9.38
CA ASP A 123 20.01 -6.59 -9.74
C ASP A 123 18.81 -7.27 -9.05
N VAL A 124 18.49 -6.85 -7.82
CA VAL A 124 17.41 -7.43 -7.02
C VAL A 124 16.06 -6.82 -7.36
N PHE A 125 15.97 -5.50 -7.37
CA PHE A 125 14.69 -4.81 -7.46
C PHE A 125 14.35 -4.28 -8.86
N GLY A 126 15.33 -4.06 -9.74
CA GLY A 126 15.11 -3.44 -11.05
C GLY A 126 14.03 -4.16 -11.85
N TYR A 127 14.24 -5.45 -12.12
CA TYR A 127 13.27 -6.24 -12.88
C TYR A 127 11.88 -6.34 -12.19
N LEU A 128 11.84 -6.46 -10.87
CA LEU A 128 10.58 -6.52 -10.12
C LEU A 128 9.82 -5.20 -10.21
N SER A 129 10.53 -4.07 -10.20
CA SER A 129 9.94 -2.73 -10.29
C SER A 129 9.42 -2.43 -11.69
N GLU A 130 10.18 -2.78 -12.73
CA GLU A 130 9.78 -2.61 -14.13
C GLU A 130 8.52 -3.41 -14.49
N ASN A 131 8.34 -4.59 -13.86
CA ASN A 131 7.22 -5.48 -14.14
C ASN A 131 6.28 -5.63 -12.93
N PHE A 132 6.20 -4.60 -12.09
CA PHE A 132 5.47 -4.66 -10.83
C PHE A 132 3.98 -4.93 -11.00
N ASP A 133 3.37 -4.37 -12.04
CA ASP A 133 1.94 -4.57 -12.33
C ASP A 133 1.61 -6.02 -12.71
N GLU A 134 2.56 -6.75 -13.32
CA GLU A 134 2.42 -8.19 -13.58
C GLU A 134 2.55 -9.00 -12.28
N LEU A 135 3.53 -8.64 -11.44
CA LEU A 135 3.74 -9.27 -10.14
C LEU A 135 2.50 -9.16 -9.25
N VAL A 136 1.89 -7.98 -9.20
CA VAL A 136 0.68 -7.70 -8.41
C VAL A 136 -0.50 -8.57 -8.85
N GLN A 137 -0.62 -8.88 -10.14
CA GLN A 137 -1.70 -9.75 -10.64
C GLN A 137 -1.65 -11.16 -10.08
N ASP A 138 -0.47 -11.64 -9.67
CA ASP A 138 -0.31 -12.95 -9.07
C ASP A 138 -0.22 -12.88 -7.54
N VAL A 139 0.44 -11.87 -6.97
CA VAL A 139 0.59 -11.76 -5.51
C VAL A 139 -0.73 -11.38 -4.81
N PHE A 140 -1.61 -10.59 -5.46
CA PHE A 140 -2.91 -10.21 -4.91
C PHE A 140 -4.02 -11.21 -5.24
N GLN A 141 -3.67 -12.48 -5.41
CA GLN A 141 -4.59 -13.59 -5.60
C GLN A 141 -4.64 -14.48 -4.35
N PRO A 142 -5.62 -15.38 -4.24
CA PRO A 142 -5.57 -16.44 -3.25
C PRO A 142 -4.26 -17.23 -3.36
N ILE A 143 -3.74 -17.70 -2.22
CA ILE A 143 -2.43 -18.38 -2.14
C ILE A 143 -2.36 -19.57 -3.13
N VAL A 144 -3.48 -20.27 -3.31
CA VAL A 144 -3.58 -21.38 -4.28
C VAL A 144 -4.31 -20.88 -5.51
N HIS A 145 -3.58 -20.61 -6.58
CA HIS A 145 -4.11 -20.21 -7.87
C HIS A 145 -3.15 -20.63 -9.00
N VAL A 146 -3.60 -20.55 -10.25
CA VAL A 146 -2.72 -20.72 -11.41
C VAL A 146 -2.10 -19.37 -11.75
N PRO A 147 -0.77 -19.20 -11.62
CA PRO A 147 -0.13 -17.91 -11.89
C PRO A 147 -0.30 -17.51 -13.37
N LYS A 148 -0.55 -16.22 -13.60
CA LYS A 148 -0.54 -15.63 -14.94
C LYS A 148 0.89 -15.41 -15.45
N HIS A 149 1.80 -15.06 -14.52
CA HIS A 149 3.20 -14.74 -14.79
C HIS A 149 4.15 -15.64 -13.96
N PRO A 150 4.20 -16.97 -14.25
CA PRO A 150 4.88 -17.93 -13.38
C PRO A 150 6.39 -17.67 -13.22
N LEU A 151 7.08 -17.18 -14.26
CA LEU A 151 8.49 -16.85 -14.18
C LEU A 151 8.76 -15.62 -13.29
N MET A 152 7.87 -14.63 -13.36
CA MET A 152 7.91 -13.46 -12.49
C MET A 152 7.71 -13.87 -11.03
N LEU A 153 6.67 -14.65 -10.76
CA LEU A 153 6.36 -15.14 -9.42
C LEU A 153 7.48 -16.01 -8.86
N ALA A 154 8.09 -16.88 -9.70
CA ALA A 154 9.25 -17.68 -9.30
C ALA A 154 10.45 -16.79 -8.96
N ARG A 155 10.77 -15.77 -9.78
CA ARG A 155 11.85 -14.82 -9.51
C ARG A 155 11.62 -14.05 -8.21
N PHE A 156 10.42 -13.55 -7.98
CA PHE A 156 10.03 -12.92 -6.72
C PHE A 156 10.19 -13.90 -5.55
N GLY A 157 9.71 -15.14 -5.72
CA GLY A 157 9.72 -16.19 -4.70
C GLY A 157 11.11 -16.52 -4.19
N THR A 158 12.16 -16.44 -5.02
CA THR A 158 13.54 -16.72 -4.59
C THR A 158 14.00 -15.83 -3.44
N GLY A 159 13.55 -14.58 -3.42
CA GLY A 159 13.82 -13.65 -2.31
C GLY A 159 12.72 -13.67 -1.25
N ALA A 160 11.48 -13.70 -1.67
CA ALA A 160 10.30 -13.58 -0.81
C ALA A 160 10.16 -14.70 0.24
N LEU A 161 10.65 -15.89 -0.06
CA LEU A 161 10.62 -17.03 0.87
C LEU A 161 11.60 -16.90 2.04
N LEU A 162 12.59 -16.02 1.94
CA LEU A 162 13.61 -15.85 2.96
C LEU A 162 13.09 -15.06 4.17
N PRO A 163 13.71 -15.23 5.34
CA PRO A 163 13.63 -14.24 6.41
C PRO A 163 14.20 -12.90 5.95
N ALA A 164 13.58 -11.78 6.31
CA ALA A 164 14.05 -10.45 5.94
C ALA A 164 15.48 -10.17 6.46
N THR A 165 15.81 -10.68 7.65
CA THR A 165 17.17 -10.62 8.19
C THR A 165 18.18 -11.39 7.34
N GLY A 166 17.77 -12.52 6.77
CA GLY A 166 18.59 -13.29 5.83
C GLY A 166 18.76 -12.59 4.50
N PHE A 167 17.67 -12.06 3.95
CA PHE A 167 17.68 -11.30 2.72
C PHE A 167 18.55 -10.04 2.83
N ALA A 168 18.45 -9.29 3.92
CA ALA A 168 19.24 -8.08 4.14
C ALA A 168 20.77 -8.35 4.17
N ARG A 169 21.21 -9.57 4.50
CA ARG A 169 22.63 -9.93 4.50
C ARG A 169 23.27 -9.97 3.12
N MET A 170 22.48 -9.95 2.04
CA MET A 170 23.03 -9.83 0.68
C MET A 170 23.60 -8.43 0.41
N PHE A 171 23.23 -7.44 1.20
CA PHE A 171 23.79 -6.09 1.16
C PHE A 171 24.95 -5.95 2.15
N LYS A 172 25.94 -5.14 1.80
CA LYS A 172 27.18 -4.95 2.58
C LYS A 172 27.03 -3.80 3.57
N THR A 173 26.38 -2.71 3.17
CA THR A 173 26.30 -1.47 3.93
C THR A 173 25.16 -1.49 4.96
N PRO A 174 25.34 -0.84 6.11
CA PRO A 174 24.25 -0.64 7.07
C PRO A 174 23.06 0.10 6.45
N GLN A 175 23.31 1.07 5.56
CA GLN A 175 22.27 1.88 4.90
C GLN A 175 21.33 1.00 4.06
N ALA A 176 21.87 0.13 3.20
CA ALA A 176 21.06 -0.76 2.36
C ALA A 176 20.32 -1.81 3.22
N ARG A 177 20.96 -2.32 4.29
CA ARG A 177 20.32 -3.27 5.21
C ARG A 177 19.18 -2.62 5.99
N ALA A 178 19.41 -1.42 6.51
CA ALA A 178 18.40 -0.67 7.25
C ALA A 178 17.23 -0.28 6.35
N LEU A 179 17.53 0.19 5.14
CA LEU A 179 16.52 0.55 4.16
C LEU A 179 15.57 -0.63 3.87
N PHE A 180 16.12 -1.79 3.50
CA PHE A 180 15.32 -2.99 3.26
C PHE A 180 14.63 -3.50 4.53
N GLY A 181 15.35 -3.57 5.65
CA GLY A 181 14.82 -4.07 6.92
C GLY A 181 13.65 -3.25 7.44
N GLY A 182 13.75 -1.93 7.35
CA GLY A 182 12.67 -1.03 7.76
C GLY A 182 11.43 -1.15 6.87
N VAL A 183 11.61 -1.30 5.55
CA VAL A 183 10.48 -1.60 4.66
C VAL A 183 9.86 -2.96 5.00
N ALA A 184 10.67 -3.98 5.24
CA ALA A 184 10.18 -5.31 5.62
C ALA A 184 9.44 -5.34 6.96
N ALA A 185 9.71 -4.40 7.86
CA ALA A 185 9.03 -4.29 9.15
C ALA A 185 7.52 -4.02 9.03
N HIS A 186 7.04 -3.58 7.86
CA HIS A 186 5.60 -3.44 7.58
C HIS A 186 4.84 -4.78 7.62
N MET A 187 5.52 -5.91 7.71
CA MET A 187 4.84 -7.20 7.95
C MET A 187 4.26 -7.34 9.37
N PHE A 188 4.54 -6.40 10.28
CA PHE A 188 4.10 -6.40 11.68
C PHE A 188 4.43 -7.68 12.45
N GLY A 189 5.59 -8.28 12.17
CA GLY A 189 6.05 -9.51 12.81
C GLY A 189 7.56 -9.59 12.88
N THR A 190 8.03 -10.73 13.34
CA THR A 190 9.46 -10.99 13.50
C THR A 190 10.16 -11.14 12.15
N LEU A 191 11.17 -10.33 11.87
CA LEU A 191 11.90 -10.32 10.60
C LEU A 191 12.79 -11.58 10.39
N THR A 192 12.86 -12.45 11.38
CA THR A 192 13.56 -13.74 11.30
C THR A 192 12.67 -14.88 10.79
N LEU A 193 11.37 -14.67 10.64
CA LEU A 193 10.45 -15.67 10.11
C LEU A 193 10.58 -15.80 8.59
N PRO A 194 10.44 -17.02 8.05
CA PRO A 194 10.27 -17.20 6.60
C PRO A 194 9.15 -16.30 6.05
N LEU A 195 9.26 -15.91 4.80
CA LEU A 195 8.34 -15.00 4.11
C LEU A 195 8.34 -13.54 4.60
N SER A 196 9.09 -13.21 5.66
CA SER A 196 9.13 -11.81 6.12
C SER A 196 9.78 -10.86 5.10
N SER A 197 10.63 -11.36 4.20
CA SER A 197 11.16 -10.56 3.09
C SER A 197 10.16 -10.31 1.97
N ALA A 198 9.06 -11.06 1.89
CA ALA A 198 8.05 -10.88 0.85
C ALA A 198 7.44 -9.47 0.88
N VAL A 199 7.04 -9.00 2.07
CA VAL A 199 6.49 -7.66 2.27
C VAL A 199 7.53 -6.60 1.92
N GLY A 200 8.78 -6.76 2.42
CA GLY A 200 9.88 -5.86 2.09
C GLY A 200 10.14 -5.76 0.59
N SER A 201 10.17 -6.91 -0.10
CA SER A 201 10.42 -6.97 -1.53
C SER A 201 9.27 -6.37 -2.35
N MET A 202 8.02 -6.65 -1.97
CA MET A 202 6.83 -6.06 -2.61
C MET A 202 6.80 -4.55 -2.45
N LEU A 203 6.95 -4.05 -1.24
CA LEU A 203 6.86 -2.61 -0.98
C LEU A 203 8.04 -1.85 -1.58
N THR A 204 9.27 -2.42 -1.57
CA THR A 204 10.43 -1.81 -2.22
C THR A 204 10.27 -1.75 -3.74
N ALA A 205 9.85 -2.86 -4.38
CA ALA A 205 9.61 -2.88 -5.81
C ALA A 205 8.46 -1.93 -6.20
N GLY A 206 7.39 -1.91 -5.42
CA GLY A 206 6.26 -0.99 -5.60
C GLY A 206 6.63 0.48 -5.45
N ALA A 207 7.54 0.80 -4.52
CA ALA A 207 8.07 2.15 -4.35
C ALA A 207 8.80 2.63 -5.61
N HIS A 208 9.66 1.81 -6.18
CA HIS A 208 10.33 2.17 -7.43
C HIS A 208 9.40 2.21 -8.64
N ALA A 209 8.35 1.38 -8.67
CA ALA A 209 7.36 1.36 -9.75
C ALA A 209 6.40 2.56 -9.70
N HIS A 210 5.82 2.82 -8.54
CA HIS A 210 4.71 3.76 -8.36
C HIS A 210 4.96 4.85 -7.31
N GLY A 211 6.01 4.73 -6.49
CA GLY A 211 6.27 5.61 -5.34
C GLY A 211 5.39 5.26 -4.14
N TRP A 212 5.52 6.05 -3.09
CA TRP A 212 4.69 5.99 -1.89
C TRP A 212 3.78 7.23 -1.81
N PRO A 213 2.69 7.26 -2.59
CA PRO A 213 1.81 8.41 -2.64
C PRO A 213 0.99 8.56 -1.36
N VAL A 214 0.63 9.81 -1.09
CA VAL A 214 -0.38 10.18 -0.09
C VAL A 214 -1.61 10.75 -0.79
N ALA A 215 -2.77 10.56 -0.20
CA ALA A 215 -3.99 11.16 -0.71
C ALA A 215 -4.06 12.64 -0.29
N GLN A 216 -4.21 13.54 -1.26
CA GLN A 216 -4.34 14.97 -1.00
C GLN A 216 -5.69 15.27 -0.37
N GLY A 217 -5.71 15.87 0.82
CA GLY A 217 -6.86 16.59 1.35
C GLY A 217 -8.17 15.80 1.46
N VAL A 218 -8.11 14.52 1.78
CA VAL A 218 -9.32 13.65 2.00
C VAL A 218 -10.23 14.19 3.13
N ARG A 219 -10.04 15.41 3.50
CA ARG A 219 -10.53 16.03 4.71
C ARG A 219 -12.01 16.34 4.78
N ALA A 220 -12.72 16.55 3.72
CA ALA A 220 -14.02 17.23 3.86
C ALA A 220 -15.17 16.72 3.01
N GLN A 221 -14.94 15.94 1.99
CA GLN A 221 -16.00 15.62 1.04
C GLN A 221 -16.71 14.29 1.31
N LEU A 222 -16.18 13.48 2.24
CA LEU A 222 -16.80 12.21 2.66
C LEU A 222 -17.50 12.31 4.03
N GLN A 223 -17.60 13.49 4.64
CA GLN A 223 -18.45 13.69 5.80
C GLN A 223 -19.87 14.09 5.35
N PRO A 224 -20.85 13.20 5.45
CA PRO A 224 -22.23 13.65 5.44
C PRO A 224 -22.49 14.52 6.69
N PRO A 225 -23.41 15.50 6.63
CA PRO A 225 -23.71 16.35 7.78
C PRO A 225 -24.11 15.48 8.98
N SER A 226 -23.59 15.84 10.13
CA SER A 226 -23.81 15.18 11.42
C SER A 226 -25.31 14.94 11.68
N ARG A 227 -25.77 13.72 11.52
CA ARG A 227 -26.95 13.19 12.21
C ARG A 227 -26.75 11.72 12.54
N ARG A 228 -27.04 11.37 13.76
CA ARG A 228 -27.04 10.04 14.34
C ARG A 228 -27.81 9.05 13.45
N SER A 229 -27.15 7.99 13.07
CA SER A 229 -27.47 6.90 12.12
C SER A 229 -26.92 7.14 10.70
N CYS A 230 -25.69 6.70 10.46
CA CYS A 230 -25.19 6.58 9.10
C CYS A 230 -25.75 5.30 8.47
N ALA A 231 -26.94 5.40 7.89
CA ALA A 231 -27.35 4.52 6.81
C ALA A 231 -26.91 5.22 5.52
N ALA A 232 -25.72 4.87 4.99
CA ALA A 232 -25.34 5.28 3.66
C ALA A 232 -26.01 4.33 2.68
N SER A 233 -27.12 4.73 2.08
CA SER A 233 -27.72 4.02 0.94
C SER A 233 -26.91 4.38 -0.31
N VAL A 234 -26.22 3.43 -0.90
CA VAL A 234 -25.71 3.55 -2.26
C VAL A 234 -26.87 3.18 -3.18
N ALA A 235 -27.56 4.18 -3.73
CA ALA A 235 -28.61 3.96 -4.72
C ALA A 235 -27.96 3.65 -6.09
N PRO A 236 -28.51 2.73 -6.88
CA PRO A 236 -28.09 2.53 -8.26
C PRO A 236 -28.49 3.73 -9.11
N SER A 237 -27.58 4.23 -9.92
CA SER A 237 -27.83 5.20 -10.99
C SER A 237 -28.39 4.53 -12.23
#